data_cd7a7d3c673cff9c68bb5b39a596a64f
#
_entry.id   cd7a7d3c673cff9c68bb5b39a596a64f
#
_cell.length_a   1.000
_cell.length_b   1.000
_cell.length_c   1.000
_cell.angle_alpha   90.00
_cell.angle_beta   90.00
_cell.angle_gamma   90.00
#
_symmetry.space_group_name_H-M   'P 1'
#
loop_
_entity.id
_entity.type
_entity.pdbx_description
1 polymer ?
#
loop_
_entity_poly.entity_id
_entity_poly.type
_entity_poly.pdbx_seq_one_letter_code
_entity_poly.pdbx_strand_id
1 'polypeptide(L)'
;MQVWSAASGAPLPPDVRWALVHATVDAPYLPLLQRLGAAGVTVFGCTSFRGVFVPSGFERGAFALLGGSDDPVASSVRRNTDALGARSAARSAVADLRRGMPKPDVLLLYATPGFEERVLEGIHEGFDGAPPPLYGGSAADDDLSGRWRVIAGSEAISSGFVLVGFTSSRPVHGSFVAGYNPGTRRGRVTSASGRTLRAIDGRPAAEVYDEWLGGTLKELRATGGVVLSHTTMHPLGRAVDRVGAITRYVLTHPHRVERDGSLALFTDVAEGDELVLMVGSREALFDRTDQVAARAGRGAGAIRGGILVYCGGCVGVTGDATSQVSTRFGARIEHAPFLGAATFGEQGCFTGPSPTNRHGNLMADAILFE
;
A
#
# COMPACT_ATOMS: atom_id res chain seq x y z
N MET A 1 16.27 11.45 10.60
CA MET A 1 15.49 10.22 10.91
C MET A 1 16.39 9.08 11.32
N GLN A 2 15.86 8.05 11.98
CA GLN A 2 16.62 6.89 12.47
C GLN A 2 15.75 5.65 12.51
N VAL A 3 16.30 4.50 12.08
CA VAL A 3 15.64 3.19 12.25
C VAL A 3 15.98 2.62 13.62
N TRP A 4 15.00 2.07 14.29
CA TRP A 4 15.11 1.52 15.64
C TRP A 4 14.41 0.17 15.73
N SER A 5 15.06 -0.82 16.31
CA SER A 5 14.49 -2.16 16.51
C SER A 5 13.84 -2.25 17.89
N ALA A 6 12.71 -2.93 18.00
CA ALA A 6 12.07 -3.23 19.28
C ALA A 6 12.98 -4.06 20.21
N ALA A 7 13.86 -4.87 19.64
CA ALA A 7 14.86 -5.65 20.39
C ALA A 7 16.00 -4.78 20.92
N SER A 8 16.14 -3.53 20.46
CA SER A 8 17.14 -2.61 20.94
C SER A 8 16.79 -2.15 22.36
N GLY A 9 17.64 -2.43 23.34
CA GLY A 9 17.56 -1.86 24.69
C GLY A 9 17.95 -0.39 24.79
N ALA A 10 18.31 0.26 23.65
CA ALA A 10 18.78 1.63 23.63
C ALA A 10 17.71 2.63 24.12
N PRO A 11 18.08 3.74 24.76
CA PRO A 11 17.14 4.81 25.09
C PRO A 11 16.59 5.47 23.83
N LEU A 12 15.33 5.96 23.89
CA LEU A 12 14.77 6.75 22.81
C LEU A 12 15.56 8.07 22.69
N PRO A 13 15.86 8.53 21.46
CA PRO A 13 16.42 9.86 21.27
C PRO A 13 15.48 10.95 21.85
N PRO A 14 16.00 12.01 22.47
CA PRO A 14 15.18 12.99 23.18
C PRO A 14 14.25 13.80 22.26
N ASP A 15 14.63 13.95 21.00
CA ASP A 15 13.92 14.80 20.03
C ASP A 15 12.88 14.06 19.20
N VAL A 16 12.60 12.77 19.48
CA VAL A 16 11.58 11.98 18.76
C VAL A 16 10.20 12.57 19.04
N ARG A 17 9.46 12.82 17.97
CA ARG A 17 8.08 13.32 18.03
C ARG A 17 7.08 12.34 17.41
N TRP A 18 7.54 11.55 16.45
CA TRP A 18 6.70 10.52 15.83
C TRP A 18 7.51 9.26 15.52
N ALA A 19 6.79 8.16 15.39
CA ALA A 19 7.33 6.87 15.03
C ALA A 19 6.38 6.14 14.07
N LEU A 20 6.88 5.82 12.87
CA LEU A 20 6.25 4.82 12.01
C LEU A 20 6.71 3.44 12.50
N VAL A 21 5.77 2.57 12.82
CA VAL A 21 6.06 1.20 13.29
C VAL A 21 5.54 0.18 12.30
N HIS A 22 6.43 -0.69 11.82
CA HIS A 22 6.06 -1.90 11.10
C HIS A 22 6.52 -3.13 11.86
N ALA A 23 5.68 -4.17 11.86
CA ALA A 23 5.96 -5.40 12.61
C ALA A 23 5.39 -6.64 11.90
N THR A 24 6.04 -7.78 12.03
CA THR A 24 5.39 -9.05 11.72
C THR A 24 4.34 -9.39 12.79
N VAL A 25 3.28 -10.12 12.43
CA VAL A 25 2.14 -10.36 13.34
C VAL A 25 2.49 -11.12 14.61
N ASP A 26 3.57 -11.89 14.59
CA ASP A 26 4.10 -12.69 15.71
C ASP A 26 5.16 -11.94 16.54
N ALA A 27 5.59 -10.76 16.09
CA ALA A 27 6.57 -9.97 16.82
C ALA A 27 5.96 -9.34 18.09
N PRO A 28 6.73 -9.24 19.19
CA PRO A 28 6.26 -8.61 20.41
C PRO A 28 6.33 -7.06 20.31
N TYR A 29 5.51 -6.47 19.44
CA TYR A 29 5.51 -5.01 19.20
C TYR A 29 4.76 -4.19 20.25
N LEU A 30 3.84 -4.79 21.03
CA LEU A 30 3.06 -4.05 22.02
C LEU A 30 3.92 -3.32 23.09
N PRO A 31 4.98 -3.92 23.66
CA PRO A 31 5.88 -3.21 24.57
C PRO A 31 6.57 -2.00 23.92
N LEU A 32 6.90 -2.09 22.62
CA LEU A 32 7.44 -0.97 21.84
C LEU A 32 6.41 0.17 21.76
N LEU A 33 5.14 -0.14 21.42
CA LEU A 33 4.08 0.87 21.31
C LEU A 33 3.84 1.56 22.68
N GLN A 34 3.78 0.80 23.75
CA GLN A 34 3.62 1.33 25.10
C GLN A 34 4.78 2.27 25.50
N ARG A 35 6.01 1.89 25.19
CA ARG A 35 7.19 2.70 25.46
C ARG A 35 7.18 4.02 24.67
N LEU A 36 6.85 3.98 23.38
CA LEU A 36 6.74 5.15 22.52
C LEU A 36 5.58 6.07 22.99
N GLY A 37 4.42 5.49 23.32
CA GLY A 37 3.27 6.23 23.81
C GLY A 37 3.54 6.91 25.17
N ALA A 38 4.20 6.22 26.09
CA ALA A 38 4.61 6.79 27.39
C ALA A 38 5.60 7.97 27.25
N ALA A 39 6.38 8.00 26.17
CA ALA A 39 7.26 9.11 25.83
C ALA A 39 6.55 10.26 25.07
N GLY A 40 5.23 10.19 24.87
CA GLY A 40 4.46 11.21 24.15
C GLY A 40 4.68 11.23 22.63
N VAL A 41 5.23 10.15 22.07
CA VAL A 41 5.51 10.00 20.64
C VAL A 41 4.22 9.68 19.88
N THR A 42 3.94 10.35 18.78
CA THR A 42 2.83 9.99 17.88
C THR A 42 3.20 8.74 17.09
N VAL A 43 2.50 7.62 17.34
CA VAL A 43 2.81 6.31 16.76
C VAL A 43 1.74 5.94 15.74
N PHE A 44 2.17 5.43 14.57
CA PHE A 44 1.30 4.93 13.50
C PHE A 44 2.03 3.85 12.69
N GLY A 45 1.28 3.07 11.91
CA GLY A 45 1.83 2.03 11.05
C GLY A 45 0.92 0.82 10.91
N CYS A 46 1.52 -0.33 10.61
CA CYS A 46 0.77 -1.56 10.42
C CYS A 46 1.64 -2.82 10.59
N THR A 47 0.97 -3.97 10.67
CA THR A 47 1.64 -5.27 10.50
C THR A 47 1.96 -5.53 9.03
N SER A 48 3.04 -6.24 8.80
CA SER A 48 3.69 -6.49 7.52
C SER A 48 3.79 -7.99 7.22
N PHE A 49 3.54 -8.39 5.98
CA PHE A 49 3.60 -9.79 5.53
C PHE A 49 5.02 -10.32 5.60
N ARG A 50 5.23 -11.36 6.42
CA ARG A 50 6.45 -12.17 6.57
C ARG A 50 7.71 -11.43 7.04
N GLY A 51 7.80 -10.12 6.91
CA GLY A 51 8.97 -9.34 7.29
C GLY A 51 8.74 -7.85 7.10
N VAL A 52 9.73 -7.07 7.52
CA VAL A 52 9.78 -5.61 7.43
C VAL A 52 11.03 -5.24 6.63
N PHE A 53 10.93 -4.31 5.69
CA PHE A 53 12.08 -3.80 4.95
C PHE A 53 12.83 -2.79 5.80
N VAL A 54 14.08 -3.11 6.11
CA VAL A 54 15.01 -2.26 6.87
C VAL A 54 16.33 -2.16 6.08
N PRO A 55 17.23 -1.22 6.41
CA PRO A 55 18.51 -1.08 5.70
C PRO A 55 19.35 -2.36 5.63
N SER A 56 19.27 -3.24 6.62
CA SER A 56 19.98 -4.53 6.67
C SER A 56 19.34 -5.63 5.85
N GLY A 57 18.06 -5.51 5.43
CA GLY A 57 17.38 -6.53 4.63
C GLY A 57 15.87 -6.58 4.82
N PHE A 58 15.29 -7.76 4.65
CA PHE A 58 13.89 -8.06 4.93
C PHE A 58 13.82 -8.97 6.14
N GLU A 59 13.39 -8.43 7.28
CA GLU A 59 13.56 -9.06 8.58
C GLU A 59 12.25 -9.26 9.33
N ARG A 60 12.13 -10.39 10.04
CA ARG A 60 11.04 -10.59 11.00
C ARG A 60 11.31 -9.78 12.26
N GLY A 61 10.26 -9.20 12.82
CA GLY A 61 10.38 -8.40 14.03
C GLY A 61 9.48 -7.18 14.04
N ALA A 62 9.77 -6.26 14.96
CA ALA A 62 9.13 -4.96 15.04
C ALA A 62 10.19 -3.86 14.97
N PHE A 63 9.98 -2.92 14.08
CA PHE A 63 10.91 -1.83 13.78
C PHE A 63 10.17 -0.50 13.73
N ALA A 64 10.86 0.57 14.07
CA ALA A 64 10.34 1.92 14.00
C ALA A 64 11.27 2.81 13.17
N LEU A 65 10.70 3.67 12.32
CA LEU A 65 11.37 4.85 11.78
C LEU A 65 10.99 6.04 12.65
N LEU A 66 11.98 6.60 13.31
CA LEU A 66 11.82 7.70 14.25
C LEU A 66 12.05 9.04 13.54
N GLY A 67 11.15 9.99 13.78
CA GLY A 67 11.28 11.35 13.27
C GLY A 67 11.11 12.40 14.34
N GLY A 68 11.73 13.55 14.13
CA GLY A 68 11.77 14.67 15.03
C GLY A 68 10.78 15.80 14.70
N SER A 69 11.06 16.99 15.22
CA SER A 69 10.21 18.20 15.05
C SER A 69 10.26 18.84 13.68
N ASP A 70 11.23 18.48 12.83
CA ASP A 70 11.37 19.06 11.49
C ASP A 70 10.21 18.66 10.56
N ASP A 71 9.59 17.51 10.86
CA ASP A 71 8.47 16.95 10.09
C ASP A 71 7.27 16.73 11.04
N PRO A 72 6.54 17.80 11.43
CA PRO A 72 5.37 17.70 12.29
C PRO A 72 4.31 16.77 11.71
N VAL A 73 3.68 15.99 12.58
CA VAL A 73 2.60 15.07 12.22
C VAL A 73 1.33 15.35 13.01
N ALA A 74 0.20 15.09 12.35
CA ALA A 74 -1.09 14.92 13.02
C ALA A 74 -1.68 13.58 12.58
N SER A 75 -2.39 12.92 13.47
CA SER A 75 -3.02 11.64 13.16
C SER A 75 -4.47 11.59 13.60
N SER A 76 -5.28 10.84 12.85
CA SER A 76 -6.66 10.54 13.20
C SER A 76 -6.92 9.06 12.99
N VAL A 77 -7.59 8.44 13.96
CA VAL A 77 -7.81 7.00 14.02
C VAL A 77 -9.28 6.68 13.95
N ARG A 78 -9.64 5.64 13.21
CA ARG A 78 -10.98 5.06 13.20
C ARG A 78 -10.91 3.58 13.51
N ARG A 79 -11.71 3.15 14.48
CA ARG A 79 -11.81 1.77 14.96
C ARG A 79 -13.14 1.18 14.56
N ASN A 80 -13.24 -0.16 14.52
CA ASN A 80 -14.45 -0.89 14.22
C ASN A 80 -15.15 -0.39 12.94
N THR A 81 -14.33 -0.10 11.92
CA THR A 81 -14.80 0.40 10.63
C THR A 81 -15.05 -0.78 9.70
N ASP A 82 -16.21 -0.78 9.08
CA ASP A 82 -16.60 -1.71 8.02
C ASP A 82 -16.75 -0.99 6.68
N ALA A 83 -17.03 -1.74 5.61
CA ALA A 83 -17.17 -1.19 4.28
C ALA A 83 -18.33 -0.17 4.16
N LEU A 84 -19.41 -0.32 4.94
CA LEU A 84 -20.56 0.60 4.91
C LEU A 84 -20.24 1.92 5.58
N GLY A 85 -19.52 1.90 6.69
CA GLY A 85 -19.15 3.07 7.49
C GLY A 85 -17.87 3.77 7.03
N ALA A 86 -17.02 3.11 6.24
CA ALA A 86 -15.66 3.55 5.93
C ALA A 86 -15.58 4.96 5.33
N ARG A 87 -16.45 5.28 4.36
CA ARG A 87 -16.48 6.60 3.69
C ARG A 87 -16.80 7.74 4.68
N SER A 88 -17.84 7.58 5.50
CA SER A 88 -18.21 8.58 6.51
C SER A 88 -17.17 8.70 7.62
N ALA A 89 -16.60 7.57 8.05
CA ALA A 89 -15.51 7.52 9.02
C ALA A 89 -14.27 8.26 8.50
N ALA A 90 -13.92 8.09 7.22
CA ALA A 90 -12.78 8.76 6.60
C ALA A 90 -12.99 10.27 6.49
N ARG A 91 -14.17 10.74 6.08
CA ARG A 91 -14.51 12.15 6.06
C ARG A 91 -14.40 12.77 7.47
N SER A 92 -14.92 12.08 8.49
CA SER A 92 -14.77 12.50 9.88
C SER A 92 -13.30 12.51 10.34
N ALA A 93 -12.48 11.53 9.90
CA ALA A 93 -11.06 11.49 10.21
C ALA A 93 -10.31 12.68 9.62
N VAL A 94 -10.64 13.08 8.40
CA VAL A 94 -10.08 14.30 7.77
C VAL A 94 -10.48 15.55 8.56
N ALA A 95 -11.72 15.66 9.00
CA ALA A 95 -12.16 16.80 9.81
C ALA A 95 -11.38 16.88 11.13
N ASP A 96 -11.11 15.75 11.79
CA ASP A 96 -10.29 15.68 12.99
C ASP A 96 -8.83 16.07 12.70
N LEU A 97 -8.25 15.50 11.65
CA LEU A 97 -6.88 15.80 11.23
C LEU A 97 -6.68 17.29 10.96
N ARG A 98 -7.59 17.90 10.20
CA ARG A 98 -7.52 19.31 9.81
C ARG A 98 -7.66 20.29 10.97
N ARG A 99 -8.20 19.87 12.14
CA ARG A 99 -8.19 20.74 13.34
C ARG A 99 -6.77 20.95 13.88
N GLY A 100 -5.93 19.95 13.83
CA GLY A 100 -4.53 20.04 14.25
C GLY A 100 -3.56 20.42 13.13
N MET A 101 -3.91 20.08 11.89
CA MET A 101 -3.09 20.30 10.69
C MET A 101 -3.97 20.67 9.50
N PRO A 102 -4.33 21.96 9.32
CA PRO A 102 -5.29 22.41 8.30
C PRO A 102 -4.87 22.10 6.85
N LYS A 103 -3.57 22.11 6.58
CA LYS A 103 -2.99 21.91 5.24
C LYS A 103 -1.78 20.97 5.33
N PRO A 104 -1.98 19.65 5.39
CA PRO A 104 -0.86 18.70 5.27
C PRO A 104 -0.28 18.76 3.86
N ASP A 105 1.04 18.56 3.74
CA ASP A 105 1.75 18.46 2.45
C ASP A 105 1.58 17.05 1.86
N VAL A 106 1.54 16.04 2.71
CA VAL A 106 1.38 14.64 2.33
C VAL A 106 0.55 13.88 3.38
N LEU A 107 -0.17 12.88 2.93
CA LEU A 107 -0.93 11.96 3.78
C LEU A 107 -0.32 10.56 3.76
N LEU A 108 -0.31 9.89 4.91
CA LEU A 108 -0.12 8.45 5.03
C LEU A 108 -1.43 7.79 5.50
N LEU A 109 -1.75 6.65 4.89
CA LEU A 109 -2.90 5.83 5.26
C LEU A 109 -2.43 4.40 5.55
N TYR A 110 -2.73 3.90 6.75
CA TYR A 110 -2.69 2.47 7.02
C TYR A 110 -4.09 2.00 7.38
N ALA A 111 -4.62 1.04 6.63
CA ALA A 111 -5.97 0.51 6.81
C ALA A 111 -5.94 -1.01 7.01
N THR A 112 -6.98 -1.57 7.61
CA THR A 112 -7.23 -3.01 7.47
C THR A 112 -7.82 -3.29 6.09
N PRO A 113 -7.49 -4.45 5.45
CA PRO A 113 -7.99 -4.76 4.12
C PRO A 113 -9.52 -4.84 4.03
N GLY A 114 -10.08 -4.43 2.89
CA GLY A 114 -11.46 -4.72 2.53
C GLY A 114 -12.34 -3.51 2.20
N PHE A 115 -11.88 -2.27 2.47
CA PHE A 115 -12.70 -1.05 2.27
C PHE A 115 -11.89 0.19 1.88
N GLU A 116 -10.71 0.00 1.32
CA GLU A 116 -9.74 1.06 1.05
C GLU A 116 -10.29 2.11 0.09
N GLU A 117 -11.01 1.69 -0.95
CA GLU A 117 -11.63 2.61 -1.91
C GLU A 117 -12.62 3.55 -1.23
N ARG A 118 -13.41 3.03 -0.27
CA ARG A 118 -14.37 3.82 0.50
C ARG A 118 -13.68 4.82 1.42
N VAL A 119 -12.53 4.43 1.99
CA VAL A 119 -11.69 5.35 2.78
C VAL A 119 -11.15 6.47 1.89
N LEU A 120 -10.63 6.15 0.71
CA LEU A 120 -10.12 7.16 -0.23
C LEU A 120 -11.22 8.11 -0.72
N GLU A 121 -12.44 7.61 -0.99
CA GLU A 121 -13.61 8.44 -1.30
C GLU A 121 -13.91 9.45 -0.18
N GLY A 122 -13.95 8.97 1.07
CA GLY A 122 -14.21 9.83 2.22
C GLY A 122 -13.10 10.84 2.49
N ILE A 123 -11.83 10.48 2.23
CA ILE A 123 -10.71 11.42 2.29
C ILE A 123 -10.86 12.49 1.20
N HIS A 124 -11.17 12.09 -0.03
CA HIS A 124 -11.38 13.01 -1.15
C HIS A 124 -12.48 14.04 -0.83
N GLU A 125 -13.61 13.58 -0.30
CA GLU A 125 -14.70 14.46 0.15
C GLU A 125 -14.30 15.39 1.31
N GLY A 126 -13.57 14.85 2.30
CA GLY A 126 -13.13 15.63 3.45
C GLY A 126 -12.14 16.74 3.12
N PHE A 127 -11.47 16.66 1.98
CA PHE A 127 -10.62 17.70 1.40
C PHE A 127 -11.28 18.44 0.24
N ASP A 128 -12.61 18.46 0.18
CA ASP A 128 -13.39 19.22 -0.81
C ASP A 128 -12.99 18.89 -2.27
N GLY A 129 -12.62 17.65 -2.54
CA GLY A 129 -12.21 17.15 -3.87
C GLY A 129 -10.72 17.33 -4.21
N ALA A 130 -9.93 17.95 -3.33
CA ALA A 130 -8.52 18.24 -3.57
C ALA A 130 -7.60 17.77 -2.43
N PRO A 131 -7.55 16.44 -2.14
CA PRO A 131 -6.68 15.92 -1.11
C PRO A 131 -5.21 16.07 -1.49
N PRO A 132 -4.31 16.24 -0.50
CA PRO A 132 -2.87 16.10 -0.72
C PRO A 132 -2.52 14.72 -1.29
N PRO A 133 -1.31 14.57 -1.87
CA PRO A 133 -0.79 13.25 -2.21
C PRO A 133 -0.85 12.31 -1.01
N LEU A 134 -1.35 11.09 -1.24
CA LEU A 134 -1.52 10.08 -0.21
C LEU A 134 -0.73 8.83 -0.60
N TYR A 135 -0.09 8.23 0.38
CA TYR A 135 0.66 6.97 0.26
C TYR A 135 0.35 6.07 1.45
N GLY A 136 0.70 4.80 1.34
CA GLY A 136 0.51 3.85 2.43
C GLY A 136 0.05 2.48 1.95
N GLY A 137 -0.47 1.67 2.88
CA GLY A 137 -0.86 0.31 2.57
C GLY A 137 -1.81 -0.31 3.55
N SER A 138 -2.40 -1.42 3.12
CA SER A 138 -3.27 -2.23 3.96
C SER A 138 -2.43 -3.18 4.80
N ALA A 139 -2.71 -3.22 6.09
CA ALA A 139 -2.05 -4.12 7.03
C ALA A 139 -2.08 -5.58 6.55
N ALA A 140 -1.03 -6.32 6.82
CA ALA A 140 -0.90 -7.70 6.36
C ALA A 140 -0.58 -8.65 7.51
N ASP A 141 -0.94 -9.92 7.31
CA ASP A 141 -0.51 -11.06 8.12
C ASP A 141 0.17 -12.12 7.23
N ASP A 142 0.60 -13.23 7.81
CA ASP A 142 1.40 -14.20 7.09
C ASP A 142 0.58 -15.20 6.24
N ASP A 143 -0.74 -15.28 6.45
CA ASP A 143 -1.59 -16.36 5.95
C ASP A 143 -3.02 -15.98 5.56
N LEU A 144 -3.33 -14.69 5.47
CA LEU A 144 -4.67 -14.15 5.18
C LEU A 144 -5.74 -14.57 6.22
N SER A 145 -5.34 -14.82 7.46
CA SER A 145 -6.24 -15.27 8.53
C SER A 145 -6.96 -14.13 9.27
N GLY A 146 -6.70 -12.86 8.93
CA GLY A 146 -7.29 -11.69 9.60
C GLY A 146 -6.54 -11.27 10.87
N ARG A 147 -5.31 -11.76 11.06
CA ARG A 147 -4.46 -11.35 12.19
C ARG A 147 -3.74 -10.03 11.96
N TRP A 148 -3.89 -9.42 10.78
CA TRP A 148 -3.34 -8.08 10.50
C TRP A 148 -3.82 -7.03 11.51
N ARG A 149 -2.99 -6.02 11.73
CA ARG A 149 -3.29 -4.90 12.65
C ARG A 149 -2.84 -3.58 12.05
N VAL A 150 -3.66 -2.57 12.22
CA VAL A 150 -3.24 -1.17 12.09
C VAL A 150 -2.72 -0.70 13.44
N ILE A 151 -1.61 -0.01 13.44
CA ILE A 151 -0.96 0.52 14.64
C ILE A 151 -1.28 2.01 14.77
N ALA A 152 -1.78 2.42 15.94
CA ALA A 152 -2.07 3.82 16.24
C ALA A 152 -1.93 4.12 17.74
N GLY A 153 -1.01 5.01 18.09
CA GLY A 153 -0.67 5.25 19.50
C GLY A 153 -0.10 3.99 20.16
N SER A 154 -0.63 3.62 21.31
CA SER A 154 -0.26 2.39 22.03
C SER A 154 -1.09 1.16 21.66
N GLU A 155 -1.91 1.22 20.61
CA GLU A 155 -2.87 0.20 20.25
C GLU A 155 -2.57 -0.47 18.91
N ALA A 156 -3.05 -1.71 18.77
CA ALA A 156 -3.09 -2.49 17.54
C ALA A 156 -4.55 -2.82 17.18
N ILE A 157 -5.05 -2.28 16.10
CA ILE A 157 -6.45 -2.25 15.70
C ILE A 157 -6.71 -3.36 14.68
N SER A 158 -7.71 -4.20 14.93
CA SER A 158 -8.10 -5.33 14.05
C SER A 158 -9.04 -4.94 12.91
N SER A 159 -9.77 -3.83 13.05
CA SER A 159 -10.65 -3.28 12.02
C SER A 159 -10.63 -1.76 12.10
N GLY A 160 -10.24 -1.09 11.02
CA GLY A 160 -10.15 0.36 10.96
C GLY A 160 -8.96 0.89 10.19
N PHE A 161 -8.62 2.14 10.41
CA PHE A 161 -7.49 2.80 9.77
C PHE A 161 -6.91 3.93 10.62
N VAL A 162 -5.69 4.31 10.31
CA VAL A 162 -5.03 5.54 10.77
C VAL A 162 -4.70 6.40 9.56
N LEU A 163 -5.15 7.66 9.62
CA LEU A 163 -4.80 8.71 8.66
C LEU A 163 -3.81 9.66 9.32
N VAL A 164 -2.67 9.87 8.70
CA VAL A 164 -1.60 10.73 9.21
C VAL A 164 -1.33 11.82 8.19
N GLY A 165 -1.27 13.07 8.65
CA GLY A 165 -0.79 14.21 7.86
C GLY A 165 0.60 14.60 8.28
N PHE A 166 1.41 14.99 7.32
CA PHE A 166 2.72 15.60 7.52
C PHE A 166 2.73 17.00 6.95
N THR A 167 3.36 17.91 7.68
CA THR A 167 3.94 19.14 7.13
C THR A 167 5.44 19.07 7.33
N SER A 168 6.20 19.61 6.39
CA SER A 168 7.65 19.62 6.50
C SER A 168 8.20 20.97 6.03
N SER A 169 9.25 21.45 6.70
CA SER A 169 9.97 22.63 6.26
C SER A 169 10.79 22.40 4.99
N ARG A 170 10.94 21.15 4.59
CA ARG A 170 11.65 20.68 3.40
C ARG A 170 10.72 19.84 2.54
N PRO A 171 10.97 19.71 1.24
CA PRO A 171 10.13 18.90 0.36
C PRO A 171 10.00 17.45 0.83
N VAL A 172 8.77 16.91 0.69
CA VAL A 172 8.48 15.48 0.81
C VAL A 172 8.08 14.99 -0.57
N HIS A 173 8.78 13.99 -1.04
CA HIS A 173 8.60 13.44 -2.37
C HIS A 173 7.95 12.07 -2.31
N GLY A 174 7.09 11.75 -3.27
CA GLY A 174 6.48 10.45 -3.32
C GLY A 174 6.26 9.95 -4.73
N SER A 175 6.14 8.63 -4.86
CA SER A 175 5.82 7.98 -6.12
C SER A 175 5.02 6.70 -5.91
N PHE A 176 4.25 6.31 -6.91
CA PHE A 176 3.41 5.11 -6.95
C PHE A 176 3.59 4.39 -8.29
N VAL A 177 3.98 3.12 -8.27
CA VAL A 177 4.45 2.38 -9.46
C VAL A 177 3.91 0.95 -9.49
N ALA A 178 3.47 0.50 -10.67
CA ALA A 178 3.00 -0.87 -10.86
C ALA A 178 4.15 -1.90 -11.04
N GLY A 179 5.15 -1.63 -11.84
CA GLY A 179 6.23 -2.58 -12.13
C GLY A 179 5.84 -3.75 -13.03
N TYR A 180 4.69 -3.68 -13.70
CA TYR A 180 4.19 -4.64 -14.68
C TYR A 180 4.01 -3.95 -16.03
N ASN A 181 4.18 -4.69 -17.10
CA ASN A 181 3.98 -4.20 -18.45
C ASN A 181 2.60 -4.59 -18.99
N PRO A 182 1.90 -3.69 -19.72
CA PRO A 182 0.65 -4.06 -20.37
C PRO A 182 0.90 -5.08 -21.49
N GLY A 183 0.14 -6.18 -21.45
CA GLY A 183 0.10 -7.16 -22.53
C GLY A 183 -0.81 -6.72 -23.68
N THR A 184 -1.05 -7.63 -24.61
CA THR A 184 -1.93 -7.39 -25.79
C THR A 184 -3.39 -7.74 -25.52
N ARG A 185 -3.68 -8.56 -24.51
CA ARG A 185 -5.03 -8.99 -24.15
C ARG A 185 -5.73 -7.90 -23.38
N ARG A 186 -6.92 -7.50 -23.83
CA ARG A 186 -7.74 -6.47 -23.22
C ARG A 186 -9.22 -6.74 -23.43
N GLY A 187 -10.06 -6.18 -22.56
CA GLY A 187 -11.50 -6.28 -22.63
C GLY A 187 -12.17 -5.23 -21.74
N ARG A 188 -13.47 -5.07 -21.92
CA ARG A 188 -14.27 -4.12 -21.15
C ARG A 188 -15.09 -4.86 -20.10
N VAL A 189 -15.14 -4.33 -18.89
CA VAL A 189 -16.03 -4.82 -17.83
C VAL A 189 -17.48 -4.54 -18.24
N THR A 190 -18.28 -5.58 -18.39
CA THR A 190 -19.70 -5.50 -18.74
C THR A 190 -20.62 -5.85 -17.59
N SER A 191 -20.10 -6.49 -16.52
CA SER A 191 -20.83 -6.68 -15.27
C SER A 191 -19.87 -6.81 -14.09
N ALA A 192 -20.06 -5.99 -13.07
CA ALA A 192 -19.29 -6.03 -11.83
C ALA A 192 -20.08 -5.44 -10.64
N SER A 193 -19.64 -5.76 -9.44
CA SER A 193 -20.15 -5.13 -8.21
C SER A 193 -19.04 -5.15 -7.15
N GLY A 194 -18.49 -3.98 -6.83
CA GLY A 194 -17.35 -3.87 -5.93
C GLY A 194 -16.19 -4.74 -6.41
N ARG A 195 -15.76 -5.67 -5.59
CA ARG A 195 -14.63 -6.58 -5.86
C ARG A 195 -15.03 -7.87 -6.58
N THR A 196 -16.25 -7.95 -7.09
CA THR A 196 -16.72 -9.11 -7.88
C THR A 196 -16.84 -8.72 -9.34
N LEU A 197 -15.95 -9.25 -10.18
CA LEU A 197 -15.96 -9.11 -11.64
C LEU A 197 -16.72 -10.29 -12.24
N ARG A 198 -17.92 -10.03 -12.81
CA ARG A 198 -18.79 -11.07 -13.35
C ARG A 198 -18.58 -11.32 -14.83
N ALA A 199 -18.45 -10.25 -15.63
CA ALA A 199 -18.35 -10.39 -17.07
C ALA A 199 -17.36 -9.40 -17.68
N ILE A 200 -16.61 -9.87 -18.69
CA ILE A 200 -15.77 -9.11 -19.59
C ILE A 200 -16.30 -9.34 -21.00
N ASP A 201 -16.60 -8.28 -21.75
CA ASP A 201 -17.14 -8.31 -23.12
C ASP A 201 -18.37 -9.24 -23.26
N GLY A 202 -19.26 -9.23 -22.25
CA GLY A 202 -20.48 -10.02 -22.21
C GLY A 202 -20.29 -11.51 -21.88
N ARG A 203 -19.07 -11.97 -21.58
CA ARG A 203 -18.73 -13.36 -21.26
C ARG A 203 -18.33 -13.50 -19.78
N PRO A 204 -18.48 -14.68 -19.15
CA PRO A 204 -18.01 -14.92 -17.79
C PRO A 204 -16.55 -14.51 -17.60
N ALA A 205 -16.28 -13.71 -16.56
CA ALA A 205 -14.96 -13.12 -16.38
C ALA A 205 -13.85 -14.17 -16.21
N ALA A 206 -14.13 -15.26 -15.47
CA ALA A 206 -13.16 -16.34 -15.29
C ALA A 206 -12.84 -17.09 -16.59
N GLU A 207 -13.80 -17.16 -17.53
CA GLU A 207 -13.58 -17.77 -18.83
C GLU A 207 -12.65 -16.91 -19.69
N VAL A 208 -12.94 -15.61 -19.80
CA VAL A 208 -12.12 -14.68 -20.58
C VAL A 208 -10.71 -14.59 -20.02
N TYR A 209 -10.60 -14.50 -18.70
CA TYR A 209 -9.31 -14.41 -18.03
C TYR A 209 -8.48 -15.69 -18.19
N ASP A 210 -9.10 -16.87 -18.08
CA ASP A 210 -8.44 -18.16 -18.32
C ASP A 210 -7.92 -18.26 -19.77
N GLU A 211 -8.70 -17.82 -20.77
CA GLU A 211 -8.24 -17.75 -22.17
C GLU A 211 -7.00 -16.84 -22.30
N TRP A 212 -6.99 -15.70 -21.62
CA TRP A 212 -5.83 -14.80 -21.62
C TRP A 212 -4.59 -15.44 -21.00
N LEU A 213 -4.78 -16.34 -20.02
CA LEU A 213 -3.72 -17.10 -19.37
C LEU A 213 -3.34 -18.40 -20.10
N GLY A 214 -3.94 -18.68 -21.28
CA GLY A 214 -3.67 -19.89 -22.04
C GLY A 214 -4.29 -21.18 -21.47
N GLY A 215 -5.39 -21.06 -20.70
CA GLY A 215 -6.17 -22.18 -20.18
C GLY A 215 -5.65 -22.79 -18.87
N THR A 216 -4.82 -22.07 -18.11
CA THR A 216 -4.21 -22.57 -16.87
C THR A 216 -5.19 -22.68 -15.69
N LEU A 217 -6.37 -22.07 -15.78
CA LEU A 217 -7.39 -22.09 -14.73
C LEU A 217 -8.56 -23.05 -15.02
N LYS A 218 -8.46 -23.90 -16.04
CA LYS A 218 -9.56 -24.75 -16.51
C LYS A 218 -10.20 -25.58 -15.39
N GLU A 219 -9.41 -26.21 -14.54
CA GLU A 219 -9.91 -27.01 -13.41
C GLU A 219 -10.58 -26.12 -12.35
N LEU A 220 -9.96 -25.00 -12.02
CA LEU A 220 -10.47 -24.05 -11.03
C LEU A 220 -11.75 -23.35 -11.51
N ARG A 221 -11.97 -23.20 -12.82
CA ARG A 221 -13.23 -22.72 -13.36
C ARG A 221 -14.39 -23.67 -13.09
N ALA A 222 -14.13 -24.98 -13.06
CA ALA A 222 -15.17 -25.97 -12.78
C ALA A 222 -15.48 -26.11 -11.28
N THR A 223 -14.48 -25.95 -10.42
CA THR A 223 -14.61 -26.21 -8.98
C THR A 223 -14.74 -24.95 -8.13
N GLY A 224 -14.31 -23.83 -8.64
CA GLY A 224 -13.97 -22.64 -7.87
C GLY A 224 -12.66 -22.85 -7.11
N GLY A 225 -12.05 -21.77 -6.64
CA GLY A 225 -10.86 -21.86 -5.80
C GLY A 225 -9.93 -20.67 -5.87
N VAL A 226 -8.90 -20.68 -5.02
CA VAL A 226 -7.87 -19.65 -4.93
C VAL A 226 -6.93 -19.75 -6.12
N VAL A 227 -6.61 -18.62 -6.75
CA VAL A 227 -5.82 -18.55 -7.99
C VAL A 227 -4.55 -17.71 -7.85
N LEU A 228 -4.17 -17.28 -6.65
CA LEU A 228 -3.05 -16.35 -6.41
C LEU A 228 -1.73 -16.77 -7.08
N SER A 229 -1.39 -18.06 -7.05
CA SER A 229 -0.17 -18.58 -7.68
C SER A 229 -0.13 -18.42 -9.20
N HIS A 230 -1.30 -18.33 -9.85
CA HIS A 230 -1.44 -18.16 -11.31
C HIS A 230 -1.51 -16.69 -11.71
N THR A 231 -2.01 -15.83 -10.82
CA THR A 231 -2.45 -14.48 -11.15
C THR A 231 -1.48 -13.39 -10.73
N THR A 232 -0.59 -13.66 -9.75
CA THR A 232 0.38 -12.66 -9.25
C THR A 232 1.26 -12.09 -10.36
N MET A 233 1.66 -12.91 -11.35
CA MET A 233 2.48 -12.45 -12.47
C MET A 233 1.65 -11.96 -13.67
N HIS A 234 0.34 -12.10 -13.61
CA HIS A 234 -0.60 -11.74 -14.66
C HIS A 234 -1.84 -11.01 -14.12
N PRO A 235 -1.68 -9.93 -13.31
CA PRO A 235 -2.83 -9.21 -12.80
C PRO A 235 -3.57 -8.48 -13.92
N LEU A 236 -4.74 -7.95 -13.57
CA LEU A 236 -5.50 -7.08 -14.46
C LEU A 236 -5.11 -5.62 -14.20
N GLY A 237 -4.69 -4.92 -15.23
CA GLY A 237 -4.44 -3.47 -15.21
C GLY A 237 -5.69 -2.72 -15.63
N ARG A 238 -6.12 -1.79 -14.78
CA ARG A 238 -7.19 -0.83 -15.10
C ARG A 238 -6.54 0.50 -15.48
N ALA A 239 -6.80 0.98 -16.69
CA ALA A 239 -6.34 2.28 -17.13
C ALA A 239 -7.05 3.38 -16.33
N VAL A 240 -6.30 4.22 -15.63
CA VAL A 240 -6.87 5.27 -14.76
C VAL A 240 -6.56 6.67 -15.24
N ASP A 241 -5.50 6.83 -16.02
CA ASP A 241 -5.06 8.12 -16.52
C ASP A 241 -4.07 7.98 -17.68
N ARG A 242 -3.87 9.05 -18.44
CA ARG A 242 -2.90 9.11 -19.52
C ARG A 242 -2.13 10.43 -19.48
N VAL A 243 -0.82 10.33 -19.44
CA VAL A 243 0.07 11.50 -19.49
C VAL A 243 0.90 11.42 -20.78
N GLY A 244 0.54 12.23 -21.77
CA GLY A 244 1.14 12.14 -23.10
C GLY A 244 0.85 10.77 -23.75
N ALA A 245 1.89 10.04 -24.11
CA ALA A 245 1.80 8.69 -24.67
C ALA A 245 1.73 7.57 -23.61
N ILE A 246 1.90 7.89 -22.33
CA ILE A 246 1.99 6.91 -21.24
C ILE A 246 0.63 6.73 -20.59
N THR A 247 0.06 5.52 -20.67
CA THR A 247 -1.11 5.13 -19.88
C THR A 247 -0.66 4.66 -18.49
N ARG A 248 -1.30 5.18 -17.44
CA ARG A 248 -1.08 4.74 -16.07
C ARG A 248 -2.14 3.72 -15.68
N TYR A 249 -1.69 2.63 -15.08
CA TYR A 249 -2.54 1.54 -14.66
C TYR A 249 -2.52 1.38 -13.15
N VAL A 250 -3.69 1.19 -12.56
CA VAL A 250 -3.84 0.57 -11.24
C VAL A 250 -4.05 -0.91 -11.46
N LEU A 251 -3.34 -1.73 -10.71
CA LEU A 251 -3.47 -3.17 -10.81
C LEU A 251 -4.55 -3.67 -9.84
N THR A 252 -5.34 -4.61 -10.33
CA THR A 252 -6.27 -5.41 -9.54
C THR A 252 -5.87 -6.87 -9.62
N HIS A 253 -5.83 -7.53 -8.46
CA HIS A 253 -5.33 -8.90 -8.35
C HIS A 253 -6.50 -9.86 -8.17
N PRO A 254 -6.82 -10.72 -9.16
CA PRO A 254 -7.78 -11.80 -8.99
C PRO A 254 -7.22 -12.80 -7.99
N HIS A 255 -7.98 -13.09 -6.93
CA HIS A 255 -7.52 -14.01 -5.91
C HIS A 255 -8.31 -15.32 -5.88
N ARG A 256 -9.51 -15.33 -6.48
CA ARG A 256 -10.38 -16.48 -6.48
C ARG A 256 -11.26 -16.53 -7.72
N VAL A 257 -11.45 -17.71 -8.25
CA VAL A 257 -12.53 -18.03 -9.21
C VAL A 257 -13.73 -18.52 -8.42
N GLU A 258 -14.89 -17.94 -8.66
CA GLU A 258 -16.15 -18.38 -8.06
C GLU A 258 -16.87 -19.41 -8.97
N ARG A 259 -17.74 -20.24 -8.40
CA ARG A 259 -18.45 -21.29 -9.15
C ARG A 259 -19.40 -20.76 -10.20
N ASP A 260 -19.85 -19.51 -10.07
CA ASP A 260 -20.71 -18.83 -11.04
C ASP A 260 -19.92 -18.26 -12.23
N GLY A 261 -18.60 -18.47 -12.29
CA GLY A 261 -17.71 -17.95 -13.33
C GLY A 261 -17.27 -16.51 -13.12
N SER A 262 -17.57 -15.89 -11.96
CA SER A 262 -17.02 -14.60 -11.60
C SER A 262 -15.60 -14.72 -11.01
N LEU A 263 -14.90 -13.59 -10.96
CA LEU A 263 -13.60 -13.44 -10.29
C LEU A 263 -13.77 -12.54 -9.06
N ALA A 264 -13.31 -13.02 -7.91
CA ALA A 264 -13.13 -12.18 -6.75
C ALA A 264 -11.76 -11.50 -6.81
N LEU A 265 -11.76 -10.19 -6.60
CA LEU A 265 -10.61 -9.29 -6.72
C LEU A 265 -10.27 -8.67 -5.35
N PHE A 266 -9.06 -8.11 -5.23
CA PHE A 266 -8.68 -7.35 -4.04
C PHE A 266 -8.93 -5.84 -4.16
N THR A 267 -9.36 -5.34 -5.34
CA THR A 267 -9.78 -3.95 -5.53
C THR A 267 -11.12 -3.88 -6.25
N ASP A 268 -11.82 -2.76 -6.07
CA ASP A 268 -13.08 -2.52 -6.78
C ASP A 268 -12.86 -2.32 -8.28
N VAL A 269 -13.80 -2.83 -9.08
CA VAL A 269 -13.91 -2.59 -10.51
C VAL A 269 -15.34 -2.15 -10.85
N ALA A 270 -15.49 -1.36 -11.89
CA ALA A 270 -16.77 -0.83 -12.33
C ALA A 270 -17.11 -1.23 -13.77
N GLU A 271 -18.39 -1.33 -14.07
CA GLU A 271 -18.85 -1.49 -15.46
C GLU A 271 -18.32 -0.34 -16.33
N GLY A 272 -17.82 -0.67 -17.49
CA GLY A 272 -17.16 0.26 -18.40
C GLY A 272 -15.65 0.37 -18.25
N ASP A 273 -15.05 -0.13 -17.16
CA ASP A 273 -13.59 -0.17 -17.01
C ASP A 273 -12.94 -0.95 -18.15
N GLU A 274 -11.84 -0.44 -18.70
CA GLU A 274 -10.97 -1.18 -19.59
C GLU A 274 -9.93 -1.96 -18.80
N LEU A 275 -9.92 -3.27 -18.98
CA LEU A 275 -8.96 -4.18 -18.38
C LEU A 275 -7.92 -4.62 -19.41
N VAL A 276 -6.67 -4.68 -18.98
CA VAL A 276 -5.54 -5.20 -19.74
C VAL A 276 -4.88 -6.29 -18.92
N LEU A 277 -4.58 -7.44 -19.54
CA LEU A 277 -3.74 -8.44 -18.89
C LEU A 277 -2.34 -7.87 -18.75
N MET A 278 -1.87 -7.72 -17.53
CA MET A 278 -0.52 -7.26 -17.26
C MET A 278 0.45 -8.43 -17.19
N VAL A 279 1.70 -8.18 -17.51
CA VAL A 279 2.76 -9.19 -17.48
C VAL A 279 3.88 -8.72 -16.57
N GLY A 280 4.15 -9.51 -15.55
CA GLY A 280 5.26 -9.33 -14.62
C GLY A 280 6.39 -10.33 -14.87
N SER A 281 7.54 -10.04 -14.30
CA SER A 281 8.64 -10.99 -14.13
C SER A 281 9.29 -10.75 -12.77
N ARG A 282 9.96 -11.75 -12.23
CA ARG A 282 10.67 -11.61 -10.96
C ARG A 282 11.67 -10.46 -11.00
N GLU A 283 12.35 -10.27 -12.13
CA GLU A 283 13.29 -9.18 -12.35
C GLU A 283 12.58 -7.83 -12.34
N ALA A 284 11.45 -7.70 -13.04
CA ALA A 284 10.66 -6.47 -13.07
C ALA A 284 10.16 -6.05 -11.67
N LEU A 285 9.94 -7.01 -10.74
CA LEU A 285 9.59 -6.72 -9.36
C LEU A 285 10.76 -6.07 -8.60
N PHE A 286 11.99 -6.47 -8.86
CA PHE A 286 13.16 -5.79 -8.29
C PHE A 286 13.39 -4.42 -8.97
N ASP A 287 13.31 -4.34 -10.29
CA ASP A 287 13.46 -3.07 -11.04
C ASP A 287 12.44 -2.03 -10.63
N ARG A 288 11.23 -2.46 -10.25
CA ARG A 288 10.21 -1.58 -9.68
C ARG A 288 10.69 -0.83 -8.44
N THR A 289 11.51 -1.47 -7.60
CA THR A 289 12.09 -0.85 -6.41
C THR A 289 13.00 0.32 -6.79
N ASP A 290 13.83 0.11 -7.81
CA ASP A 290 14.66 1.18 -8.36
C ASP A 290 13.82 2.31 -8.96
N GLN A 291 12.76 1.95 -9.70
CA GLN A 291 11.87 2.91 -10.35
C GLN A 291 11.09 3.77 -9.34
N VAL A 292 10.55 3.16 -8.28
CA VAL A 292 9.77 3.89 -7.27
C VAL A 292 10.66 4.86 -6.51
N ALA A 293 11.85 4.44 -6.10
CA ALA A 293 12.82 5.31 -5.43
C ALA A 293 13.32 6.44 -6.35
N ALA A 294 13.71 6.11 -7.61
CA ALA A 294 14.21 7.10 -8.56
C ALA A 294 13.14 8.12 -8.98
N ARG A 295 11.86 7.72 -9.06
CA ARG A 295 10.77 8.66 -9.36
C ARG A 295 10.47 9.56 -8.18
N ALA A 296 10.44 9.04 -6.95
CA ALA A 296 10.29 9.84 -5.75
C ALA A 296 11.46 10.82 -5.59
N GLY A 297 12.71 10.36 -5.78
CA GLY A 297 13.92 11.18 -5.64
C GLY A 297 14.20 12.15 -6.81
N ARG A 298 13.31 12.24 -7.81
CA ARG A 298 13.58 13.12 -8.96
C ARG A 298 13.55 14.59 -8.57
N GLY A 299 14.71 15.24 -8.64
CA GLY A 299 14.90 16.65 -8.27
C GLY A 299 14.98 16.87 -6.75
N ALA A 300 15.04 15.80 -5.97
CA ALA A 300 15.27 15.90 -4.54
C ALA A 300 16.71 16.29 -4.23
N GLY A 301 16.90 17.00 -3.13
CA GLY A 301 18.19 17.24 -2.50
C GLY A 301 18.67 16.04 -1.66
N ALA A 302 19.33 16.30 -0.55
CA ALA A 302 19.82 15.25 0.34
C ALA A 302 18.67 14.56 1.09
N ILE A 303 18.52 13.25 0.93
CA ILE A 303 17.46 12.46 1.57
C ILE A 303 17.84 12.15 3.02
N ARG A 304 16.99 12.54 3.96
CA ARG A 304 17.13 12.29 5.41
C ARG A 304 16.47 10.97 5.86
N GLY A 305 15.57 10.45 5.05
CA GLY A 305 14.89 9.19 5.35
C GLY A 305 13.83 8.82 4.33
N GLY A 306 13.36 7.58 4.37
CA GLY A 306 12.38 7.06 3.44
C GLY A 306 11.38 6.08 4.04
N ILE A 307 10.22 5.98 3.42
CA ILE A 307 9.22 4.96 3.69
C ILE A 307 8.99 4.19 2.38
N LEU A 308 8.97 2.86 2.48
CA LEU A 308 8.69 1.98 1.35
C LEU A 308 7.43 1.18 1.66
N VAL A 309 6.48 1.15 0.72
CA VAL A 309 5.36 0.20 0.75
C VAL A 309 5.48 -0.72 -0.46
N TYR A 310 5.40 -2.01 -0.20
CA TYR A 310 5.63 -3.04 -1.22
C TYR A 310 4.62 -4.17 -1.07
N CYS A 311 4.07 -4.66 -2.17
CA CYS A 311 3.01 -5.65 -2.11
C CYS A 311 3.48 -7.01 -1.54
N GLY A 312 2.73 -7.57 -0.60
CA GLY A 312 2.95 -8.90 -0.03
C GLY A 312 2.89 -10.02 -1.07
N GLY A 313 2.01 -9.91 -2.09
CA GLY A 313 1.98 -10.85 -3.22
C GLY A 313 3.30 -10.89 -3.98
N CYS A 314 3.97 -9.76 -4.14
CA CYS A 314 5.28 -9.68 -4.77
C CYS A 314 6.39 -10.28 -3.88
N VAL A 315 6.30 -10.12 -2.56
CA VAL A 315 7.19 -10.83 -1.61
C VAL A 315 7.09 -12.34 -1.78
N GLY A 316 5.87 -12.86 -2.00
CA GLY A 316 5.66 -14.29 -2.30
C GLY A 316 6.42 -14.77 -3.54
N VAL A 317 6.58 -13.92 -4.56
CA VAL A 317 7.32 -14.23 -5.80
C VAL A 317 8.83 -14.07 -5.62
N THR A 318 9.26 -13.02 -4.92
CA THR A 318 10.70 -12.74 -4.70
C THR A 318 11.33 -13.76 -3.74
N GLY A 319 10.53 -14.32 -2.80
CA GLY A 319 10.96 -15.39 -1.91
C GLY A 319 12.21 -15.04 -1.11
N ASP A 320 13.19 -15.96 -1.08
CA ASP A 320 14.44 -15.78 -0.34
C ASP A 320 15.28 -14.57 -0.81
N ALA A 321 15.03 -14.07 -2.01
CA ALA A 321 15.72 -12.88 -2.53
C ALA A 321 15.07 -11.55 -2.14
N THR A 322 14.01 -11.55 -1.33
CA THR A 322 13.25 -10.33 -0.97
C THR A 322 14.15 -9.25 -0.36
N SER A 323 15.22 -9.61 0.36
CA SER A 323 16.18 -8.64 0.92
C SER A 323 16.85 -7.76 -0.15
N GLN A 324 16.88 -8.17 -1.43
CA GLN A 324 17.37 -7.32 -2.52
C GLN A 324 16.52 -6.04 -2.69
N VAL A 325 15.24 -6.08 -2.33
CA VAL A 325 14.39 -4.88 -2.32
C VAL A 325 14.95 -3.82 -1.38
N SER A 326 15.33 -4.21 -0.15
CA SER A 326 15.98 -3.29 0.81
C SER A 326 17.31 -2.76 0.29
N THR A 327 18.14 -3.63 -0.25
CA THR A 327 19.46 -3.25 -0.79
C THR A 327 19.32 -2.25 -1.94
N ARG A 328 18.43 -2.51 -2.91
CA ARG A 328 18.19 -1.64 -4.06
C ARG A 328 17.57 -0.30 -3.62
N PHE A 329 16.57 -0.33 -2.74
CA PHE A 329 15.96 0.89 -2.22
C PHE A 329 16.98 1.76 -1.48
N GLY A 330 17.74 1.17 -0.54
CA GLY A 330 18.78 1.86 0.21
C GLY A 330 19.83 2.50 -0.67
N ALA A 331 20.29 1.78 -1.71
CA ALA A 331 21.25 2.33 -2.66
C ALA A 331 20.72 3.56 -3.42
N ARG A 332 19.41 3.59 -3.76
CA ARG A 332 18.78 4.71 -4.46
C ARG A 332 18.55 5.95 -3.61
N ILE A 333 18.49 5.80 -2.30
CA ILE A 333 18.33 6.90 -1.35
C ILE A 333 19.65 7.20 -0.59
N GLU A 334 20.78 6.86 -1.19
CA GLU A 334 22.12 7.14 -0.65
C GLU A 334 22.32 6.60 0.78
N HIS A 335 21.73 5.44 1.06
CA HIS A 335 21.75 4.77 2.36
C HIS A 335 21.13 5.58 3.52
N ALA A 336 20.27 6.55 3.22
CA ALA A 336 19.46 7.18 4.25
C ALA A 336 18.61 6.15 5.01
N PRO A 337 18.31 6.35 6.29
CA PRO A 337 17.47 5.43 7.05
C PRO A 337 16.08 5.31 6.43
N PHE A 338 15.55 4.09 6.34
CA PHE A 338 14.22 3.85 5.82
C PHE A 338 13.53 2.68 6.55
N LEU A 339 12.21 2.67 6.46
CA LEU A 339 11.40 1.56 6.95
C LEU A 339 10.35 1.23 5.89
N GLY A 340 10.11 -0.05 5.65
CA GLY A 340 9.08 -0.47 4.70
C GLY A 340 8.24 -1.63 5.17
N ALA A 341 7.00 -1.69 4.69
CA ALA A 341 6.06 -2.79 4.92
C ALA A 341 5.75 -3.55 3.65
N ALA A 342 5.53 -4.85 3.79
CA ALA A 342 4.88 -5.68 2.79
C ALA A 342 3.37 -5.73 3.10
N THR A 343 2.54 -5.18 2.21
CA THR A 343 1.12 -4.87 2.44
C THR A 343 0.17 -5.71 1.59
N PHE A 344 -1.10 -5.76 1.97
CA PHE A 344 -2.16 -6.45 1.22
C PHE A 344 -2.99 -5.50 0.34
N GLY A 345 -2.37 -4.49 -0.18
CA GLY A 345 -2.89 -3.46 -1.03
C GLY A 345 -2.17 -2.15 -0.75
N GLU A 346 -1.87 -1.42 -1.79
CA GLU A 346 -1.08 -0.20 -1.73
C GLU A 346 -1.97 1.00 -2.08
N GLN A 347 -1.85 2.07 -1.32
CA GLN A 347 -2.50 3.33 -1.60
C GLN A 347 -1.43 4.34 -2.01
N GLY A 348 -1.61 4.95 -3.18
CA GLY A 348 -0.60 5.89 -3.67
C GLY A 348 -1.16 6.95 -4.59
N CYS A 349 -0.37 8.00 -4.77
CA CYS A 349 -0.70 9.12 -5.63
C CYS A 349 0.01 9.01 -6.98
N PHE A 350 -0.77 9.05 -8.06
CA PHE A 350 -0.25 9.36 -9.38
C PHE A 350 -0.04 10.87 -9.49
N THR A 351 1.20 11.30 -9.32
CA THR A 351 1.58 12.71 -9.43
C THR A 351 1.51 13.21 -10.88
N GLY A 352 1.21 14.50 -11.08
CA GLY A 352 1.11 15.10 -12.40
C GLY A 352 0.19 16.33 -12.40
N PRO A 353 -0.28 16.79 -13.56
CA PRO A 353 -1.15 17.95 -13.66
C PRO A 353 -2.49 17.80 -12.90
N SER A 354 -2.96 16.56 -12.75
CA SER A 354 -4.15 16.21 -11.98
C SER A 354 -3.79 15.04 -11.06
N PRO A 355 -3.21 15.30 -9.88
CA PRO A 355 -2.81 14.23 -8.98
C PRO A 355 -4.04 13.46 -8.48
N THR A 356 -3.95 12.14 -8.44
CA THR A 356 -5.05 11.28 -8.01
C THR A 356 -4.55 10.19 -7.08
N ASN A 357 -5.17 10.11 -5.90
CA ASN A 357 -4.94 9.03 -4.95
C ASN A 357 -5.73 7.79 -5.37
N ARG A 358 -5.09 6.64 -5.40
CA ARG A 358 -5.67 5.36 -5.82
C ARG A 358 -5.27 4.23 -4.88
N HIS A 359 -6.13 3.23 -4.81
CA HIS A 359 -5.82 1.93 -4.24
C HIS A 359 -5.56 0.93 -5.36
N GLY A 360 -4.53 0.11 -5.20
CA GLY A 360 -4.18 -0.97 -6.12
C GLY A 360 -3.51 -2.13 -5.39
N ASN A 361 -3.32 -3.22 -6.12
CA ASN A 361 -2.56 -4.37 -5.64
C ASN A 361 -1.30 -4.54 -6.48
N LEU A 362 -0.34 -5.28 -5.96
CA LEU A 362 0.91 -5.54 -6.68
C LEU A 362 1.64 -4.26 -7.11
N MET A 363 1.37 -3.17 -6.38
CA MET A 363 2.01 -1.87 -6.56
C MET A 363 3.18 -1.70 -5.59
N ALA A 364 3.89 -0.60 -5.72
CA ALA A 364 4.82 -0.12 -4.71
C ALA A 364 4.74 1.40 -4.62
N ASP A 365 4.90 1.94 -3.43
CA ASP A 365 5.10 3.37 -3.22
C ASP A 365 6.33 3.67 -2.38
N ALA A 366 6.84 4.88 -2.54
CA ALA A 366 7.93 5.42 -1.75
C ALA A 366 7.63 6.87 -1.36
N ILE A 367 7.98 7.21 -0.13
CA ILE A 367 7.99 8.57 0.38
C ILE A 367 9.40 8.88 0.84
N LEU A 368 9.97 9.99 0.36
CA LEU A 368 11.32 10.44 0.68
C LEU A 368 11.25 11.83 1.33
N PHE A 369 11.94 11.99 2.43
CA PHE A 369 12.07 13.24 3.18
C PHE A 369 13.44 13.86 2.92
N GLU A 370 13.46 15.14 2.50
CA GLU A 370 14.70 15.92 2.39
C GLU A 370 15.20 16.44 3.74
#